data_6c2d0cdfeb709a357740969cd88f9232
#
_entry.id   6c2d0cdfeb709a357740969cd88f9232
#
_cell.length_a   1.000
_cell.length_b   1.000
_cell.length_c   1.000
_cell.angle_alpha   90.00
_cell.angle_beta   90.00
_cell.angle_gamma   90.00
#
_symmetry.space_group_name_H-M   'P 1'
#
loop_
_entity.id
_entity.type
_entity.pdbx_description
1 polymer ?
#
loop_
_entity_poly.entity_id
_entity_poly.type
_entity_poly.pdbx_seq_one_letter_code
_entity_poly.pdbx_strand_id
1 'polypeptide(L)'
;MSSTGKFELLCLENPLLDIQGTGDEKLLQKYGLKPNDAILAEKQHMDLYQELMEKHDAKLIAGGAAQNTARGAQYCLPPDSVIYIGCVGKDEHAKTLEKANKEAGLKTCYRYDEEQPTGRCGVVITGHNR
;
A
#
# COMPACT_ATOMS: atom_id res chain seq x y z
N MET A 1 19.66 -15.06 -20.91
CA MET A 1 18.86 -16.30 -20.90
C MET A 1 17.39 -15.87 -20.94
N SER A 2 16.65 -16.32 -21.94
CA SER A 2 15.24 -16.00 -22.10
C SER A 2 14.46 -16.66 -20.94
N SER A 3 13.85 -15.87 -20.07
CA SER A 3 12.91 -16.33 -19.07
C SER A 3 11.80 -17.09 -19.80
N THR A 4 11.58 -18.33 -19.45
CA THR A 4 10.54 -19.18 -20.05
C THR A 4 9.12 -18.74 -19.70
N GLY A 5 8.93 -17.53 -19.19
CA GLY A 5 7.61 -16.95 -18.91
C GLY A 5 6.80 -17.70 -17.84
N LYS A 6 7.42 -18.55 -17.05
CA LYS A 6 6.75 -19.34 -16.04
C LYS A 6 7.02 -18.72 -14.67
N PHE A 7 5.99 -18.16 -14.05
CA PHE A 7 6.03 -17.75 -12.66
C PHE A 7 5.70 -18.92 -11.76
N GLU A 8 6.34 -19.00 -10.61
CA GLU A 8 6.10 -20.01 -9.60
C GLU A 8 4.98 -19.60 -8.64
N LEU A 9 4.81 -18.30 -8.46
CA LEU A 9 3.77 -17.74 -7.61
C LEU A 9 3.07 -16.57 -8.32
N LEU A 10 1.74 -16.60 -8.28
CA LEU A 10 0.87 -15.49 -8.65
C LEU A 10 0.13 -15.01 -7.43
N CYS A 11 0.24 -13.72 -7.13
CA CYS A 11 -0.55 -13.05 -6.11
C CYS A 11 -1.53 -12.06 -6.78
N LEU A 12 -2.78 -12.03 -6.32
CA LEU A 12 -3.83 -11.17 -6.85
C LEU A 12 -4.64 -10.58 -5.70
N GLU A 13 -4.66 -9.26 -5.58
CA GLU A 13 -5.50 -8.51 -4.63
C GLU A 13 -5.42 -7.01 -4.95
N ASN A 14 -6.16 -6.20 -4.17
CA ASN A 14 -6.10 -4.75 -4.27
C ASN A 14 -4.76 -4.20 -3.72
N PRO A 15 -3.94 -3.54 -4.55
CA PRO A 15 -2.75 -2.86 -4.07
C PRO A 15 -3.16 -1.66 -3.21
N LEU A 16 -2.47 -1.48 -2.09
CA LEU A 16 -2.71 -0.35 -1.18
C LEU A 16 -1.43 0.45 -0.99
N LEU A 17 -1.56 1.77 -0.94
CA LEU A 17 -0.52 2.65 -0.46
C LEU A 17 -0.78 3.00 1.00
N ASP A 18 0.12 2.56 1.89
CA ASP A 18 0.06 2.91 3.31
C ASP A 18 0.65 4.31 3.51
N ILE A 19 -0.14 5.20 4.09
CA ILE A 19 0.24 6.55 4.48
C ILE A 19 0.42 6.52 5.99
N GLN A 20 1.66 6.35 6.46
CA GLN A 20 2.01 6.15 7.87
C GLN A 20 2.51 7.45 8.48
N GLY A 21 1.77 8.01 9.42
CA GLY A 21 2.16 9.20 10.17
C GLY A 21 2.10 8.97 11.68
N THR A 22 2.92 9.72 12.44
CA THR A 22 2.86 9.70 13.90
C THR A 22 1.75 10.63 14.36
N GLY A 23 0.86 10.12 15.20
CA GLY A 23 -0.24 10.88 15.78
C GLY A 23 -0.32 10.73 17.30
N ASP A 24 -1.32 11.37 17.86
CA ASP A 24 -1.64 11.33 19.28
C ASP A 24 -3.13 11.00 19.49
N GLU A 25 -3.55 10.92 20.74
CA GLU A 25 -4.95 10.68 21.09
C GLU A 25 -5.90 11.76 20.55
N LYS A 26 -5.43 13.02 20.41
CA LYS A 26 -6.26 14.11 19.88
C LYS A 26 -6.55 13.89 18.39
N LEU A 27 -5.55 13.41 17.64
CA LEU A 27 -5.76 13.07 16.23
C LEU A 27 -6.75 11.91 16.09
N LEU A 28 -6.62 10.87 16.92
CA LEU A 28 -7.57 9.76 16.92
C LEU A 28 -8.98 10.23 17.24
N GLN A 29 -9.16 11.01 18.29
CA GLN A 29 -10.46 11.57 18.69
C GLN A 29 -11.08 12.45 17.60
N LYS A 30 -10.26 13.28 16.94
CA LYS A 30 -10.71 14.17 15.85
C LYS A 30 -11.40 13.39 14.73
N TYR A 31 -10.90 12.20 14.42
CA TYR A 31 -11.42 11.35 13.34
C TYR A 31 -12.28 10.18 13.85
N GLY A 32 -12.60 10.14 15.15
CA GLY A 32 -13.41 9.05 15.73
C GLY A 32 -12.74 7.70 15.72
N LEU A 33 -11.41 7.68 15.71
CA LEU A 33 -10.59 6.46 15.68
C LEU A 33 -10.27 5.99 17.10
N LYS A 34 -9.95 4.70 17.22
CA LYS A 34 -9.49 4.09 18.47
C LYS A 34 -8.08 3.53 18.30
N PRO A 35 -7.26 3.52 19.36
CA PRO A 35 -5.97 2.85 19.34
C PRO A 35 -6.12 1.35 19.04
N ASN A 36 -5.18 0.79 18.28
CA ASN A 36 -5.16 -0.64 17.92
C ASN A 36 -6.43 -1.14 17.20
N ASP A 37 -7.09 -0.28 16.45
CA ASP A 37 -8.29 -0.61 15.69
C ASP A 37 -8.03 -0.43 14.20
N ALA A 38 -8.73 -1.23 13.40
CA ALA A 38 -8.72 -1.11 11.95
C ALA A 38 -10.16 -0.99 11.45
N ILE A 39 -10.44 0.08 10.74
CA ILE A 39 -11.78 0.37 10.22
C ILE A 39 -11.75 0.59 8.71
N LEU A 40 -12.87 0.37 8.07
CA LEU A 40 -13.07 0.83 6.71
C LEU A 40 -13.24 2.36 6.72
N ALA A 41 -12.42 3.06 5.94
CA ALA A 41 -12.49 4.52 5.89
C ALA A 41 -13.79 4.98 5.22
N GLU A 42 -14.50 5.89 5.89
CA GLU A 42 -15.69 6.55 5.42
C GLU A 42 -15.38 7.98 4.98
N LYS A 43 -16.37 8.70 4.45
CA LYS A 43 -16.20 10.07 3.94
C LYS A 43 -15.55 11.02 4.96
N GLN A 44 -15.91 10.89 6.23
CA GLN A 44 -15.38 11.70 7.34
C GLN A 44 -13.89 11.48 7.63
N HIS A 45 -13.32 10.37 7.16
CA HIS A 45 -11.91 10.03 7.35
C HIS A 45 -11.01 10.50 6.19
N MET A 46 -11.59 11.02 5.10
CA MET A 46 -10.81 11.33 3.88
C MET A 46 -9.76 12.42 4.10
N ASP A 47 -10.05 13.39 4.95
CA ASP A 47 -9.11 14.48 5.26
C ASP A 47 -7.91 14.01 6.10
N LEU A 48 -8.02 12.88 6.78
CA LEU A 48 -6.92 12.30 7.56
C LEU A 48 -5.70 11.99 6.68
N TYR A 49 -5.91 11.49 5.47
CA TYR A 49 -4.81 11.15 4.56
C TYR A 49 -3.95 12.37 4.23
N GLN A 50 -4.60 13.50 3.95
CA GLN A 50 -3.90 14.75 3.67
C GLN A 50 -3.24 15.30 4.94
N GLU A 51 -3.92 15.28 6.07
CA GLU A 51 -3.36 15.75 7.35
C GLU A 51 -2.13 14.95 7.77
N LEU A 52 -2.14 13.62 7.58
CA LEU A 52 -0.96 12.79 7.82
C LEU A 52 0.23 13.22 6.97
N MET A 53 0.03 13.47 5.69
CA MET A 53 1.08 13.91 4.79
C MET A 53 1.61 15.31 5.09
N GLU A 54 0.73 16.24 5.46
CA GLU A 54 1.11 17.65 5.65
C GLU A 54 1.67 17.96 7.04
N LYS A 55 1.21 17.26 8.09
CA LYS A 55 1.48 17.65 9.49
C LYS A 55 2.14 16.55 10.33
N HIS A 56 2.16 15.31 9.86
CA HIS A 56 2.60 14.16 10.64
C HIS A 56 3.79 13.41 10.01
N ASP A 57 4.51 14.08 9.12
CA ASP A 57 5.72 13.56 8.44
C ASP A 57 5.51 12.13 7.90
N ALA A 58 4.39 11.96 7.21
CA ALA A 58 3.96 10.64 6.79
C ALA A 58 4.92 10.00 5.78
N LYS A 59 5.20 8.73 5.99
CA LYS A 59 5.92 7.87 5.04
C LYS A 59 4.92 7.15 4.15
N LEU A 60 5.20 7.12 2.85
CA LEU A 60 4.43 6.37 1.87
C LEU A 60 5.08 5.01 1.68
N ILE A 61 4.36 3.95 2.01
CA ILE A 61 4.88 2.58 1.99
C ILE A 61 3.95 1.72 1.13
N ALA A 62 4.52 0.93 0.22
CA ALA A 62 3.74 -0.04 -0.51
C ALA A 62 3.20 -1.10 0.45
N GLY A 63 1.88 -1.24 0.50
CA GLY A 63 1.14 -2.10 1.42
C GLY A 63 0.17 -3.03 0.68
N GLY A 64 -0.79 -3.56 1.43
CA GLY A 64 -1.71 -4.59 0.97
C GLY A 64 -1.18 -6.01 1.21
N ALA A 65 -2.05 -6.91 1.69
CA ALA A 65 -1.65 -8.24 2.15
C ALA A 65 -0.97 -9.07 1.06
N ALA A 66 -1.59 -9.20 -0.11
CA ALA A 66 -1.02 -9.99 -1.19
C ALA A 66 0.19 -9.31 -1.85
N GLN A 67 0.25 -7.97 -1.89
CA GLN A 67 1.42 -7.26 -2.40
C GLN A 67 2.63 -7.45 -1.48
N ASN A 68 2.44 -7.40 -0.17
CA ASN A 68 3.49 -7.69 0.81
C ASN A 68 3.94 -9.16 0.73
N THR A 69 3.00 -10.08 0.58
CA THR A 69 3.29 -11.51 0.37
C THR A 69 4.12 -11.72 -0.91
N ALA A 70 3.73 -11.09 -2.01
CA ALA A 70 4.45 -11.20 -3.28
C ALA A 70 5.90 -10.68 -3.19
N ARG A 71 6.11 -9.53 -2.52
CA ARG A 71 7.46 -8.99 -2.30
C ARG A 71 8.30 -9.89 -1.39
N GLY A 72 7.70 -10.39 -0.31
CA GLY A 72 8.38 -11.33 0.59
C GLY A 72 8.76 -12.65 -0.10
N ALA A 73 7.85 -13.19 -0.90
CA ALA A 73 8.13 -14.39 -1.70
C ALA A 73 9.24 -14.14 -2.74
N GLN A 74 9.20 -13.00 -3.46
CA GLN A 74 10.22 -12.65 -4.44
C GLN A 74 11.60 -12.48 -3.79
N TYR A 75 11.67 -11.97 -2.57
CA TYR A 75 12.93 -11.88 -1.82
C TYR A 75 13.54 -13.26 -1.52
N CYS A 76 12.71 -14.28 -1.31
CA CYS A 76 13.15 -15.64 -0.98
C CYS A 76 13.37 -16.53 -2.21
N LEU A 77 12.80 -16.19 -3.35
CA LEU A 77 12.80 -16.99 -4.57
C LEU A 77 13.80 -16.44 -5.61
N PRO A 78 14.18 -17.25 -6.61
CA PRO A 78 14.99 -16.76 -7.74
C PRO A 78 14.35 -15.54 -8.42
N PRO A 79 15.13 -14.70 -9.12
CA PRO A 79 14.59 -13.58 -9.89
C PRO A 79 13.47 -14.02 -10.84
N ASP A 80 12.47 -13.14 -11.02
CA ASP A 80 11.32 -13.37 -11.91
C ASP A 80 10.42 -14.56 -11.55
N SER A 81 10.45 -15.03 -10.30
CA SER A 81 9.62 -16.16 -9.85
C SER A 81 8.20 -15.74 -9.48
N VAL A 82 7.97 -14.48 -9.15
CA VAL A 82 6.67 -14.01 -8.64
C VAL A 82 6.09 -12.94 -9.55
N ILE A 83 4.78 -13.04 -9.80
CA ILE A 83 4.00 -11.99 -10.44
C ILE A 83 2.87 -11.53 -9.51
N TYR A 84 2.69 -10.23 -9.41
CA TYR A 84 1.59 -9.62 -8.69
C TYR A 84 0.63 -8.92 -9.65
N ILE A 85 -0.65 -9.24 -9.53
CA ILE A 85 -1.74 -8.67 -10.34
C ILE A 85 -2.65 -7.85 -9.44
N GLY A 86 -2.99 -6.64 -9.86
CA GLY A 86 -3.89 -5.75 -9.12
C GLY A 86 -4.48 -4.66 -9.99
N CYS A 87 -5.37 -3.86 -9.40
CA CYS A 87 -5.95 -2.70 -10.06
C CYS A 87 -5.57 -1.42 -9.28
N VAL A 88 -5.09 -0.42 -9.98
CA VAL A 88 -4.69 0.89 -9.45
C VAL A 88 -5.33 2.01 -10.27
N GLY A 89 -5.43 3.20 -9.68
CA GLY A 89 -5.82 4.38 -10.43
C GLY A 89 -4.68 4.93 -11.30
N LYS A 90 -4.99 5.85 -12.20
CA LYS A 90 -3.98 6.60 -12.98
C LYS A 90 -3.48 7.80 -12.19
N ASP A 91 -2.80 7.57 -11.06
CA ASP A 91 -2.36 8.61 -10.13
C ASP A 91 -0.90 8.44 -9.66
N GLU A 92 -0.42 9.38 -8.87
CA GLU A 92 0.93 9.34 -8.30
C GLU A 92 1.11 8.22 -7.28
N HIS A 93 0.03 7.76 -6.64
CA HIS A 93 0.08 6.64 -5.70
C HIS A 93 0.40 5.33 -6.43
N ALA A 94 -0.19 5.12 -7.62
CA ALA A 94 0.15 3.98 -8.47
C ALA A 94 1.64 3.97 -8.85
N LYS A 95 2.19 5.11 -9.23
CA LYS A 95 3.62 5.24 -9.57
C LYS A 95 4.52 4.92 -8.38
N THR A 96 4.12 5.34 -7.18
CA THR A 96 4.84 5.03 -5.94
C THR A 96 4.86 3.53 -5.67
N LEU A 97 3.72 2.84 -5.86
CA LEU A 97 3.62 1.39 -5.73
C LEU A 97 4.47 0.66 -6.77
N GLU A 98 4.42 1.08 -8.03
CA GLU A 98 5.23 0.50 -9.09
C GLU A 98 6.72 0.61 -8.80
N LYS A 99 7.16 1.80 -8.37
CA LYS A 99 8.55 2.04 -8.00
C LYS A 99 8.99 1.10 -6.87
N ALA A 100 8.22 1.02 -5.80
CA ALA A 100 8.54 0.16 -4.65
C ALA A 100 8.61 -1.33 -5.04
N ASN A 101 7.70 -1.81 -5.87
CA ASN A 101 7.71 -3.19 -6.35
C ASN A 101 8.91 -3.47 -7.27
N LYS A 102 9.22 -2.53 -8.17
CA LYS A 102 10.39 -2.65 -9.04
C LYS A 102 11.70 -2.70 -8.24
N GLU A 103 11.83 -1.87 -7.20
CA GLU A 103 12.97 -1.87 -6.29
C GLU A 103 13.09 -3.20 -5.51
N ALA A 104 11.97 -3.83 -5.19
CA ALA A 104 11.92 -5.16 -4.58
C ALA A 104 12.11 -6.32 -5.58
N GLY A 105 12.33 -6.04 -6.87
CA GLY A 105 12.48 -7.05 -7.92
C GLY A 105 11.18 -7.79 -8.26
N LEU A 106 10.03 -7.30 -7.78
CA LEU A 106 8.73 -7.90 -8.02
C LEU A 106 8.17 -7.48 -9.38
N LYS A 107 7.74 -8.43 -10.18
CA LYS A 107 7.02 -8.18 -11.41
C LYS A 107 5.56 -7.89 -11.14
N THR A 108 5.07 -6.77 -11.65
CA THR A 108 3.68 -6.35 -11.51
C THR A 108 2.96 -6.32 -12.84
N CYS A 109 1.69 -6.66 -12.81
CA CYS A 109 0.76 -6.52 -13.93
C CYS A 109 -0.47 -5.76 -13.42
N TYR A 110 -0.38 -4.41 -13.43
CA TYR A 110 -1.48 -3.57 -12.99
C TYR A 110 -2.45 -3.28 -14.12
N ARG A 111 -3.74 -3.44 -13.80
CA ARG A 111 -4.82 -2.79 -14.54
C ARG A 111 -4.94 -1.36 -14.01
N TYR A 112 -5.08 -0.40 -14.90
CA TYR A 112 -5.32 1.00 -14.56
C TYR A 112 -6.78 1.34 -14.70
N ASP A 113 -7.37 1.87 -13.63
CA ASP A 113 -8.72 2.40 -13.63
C ASP A 113 -8.70 3.89 -13.98
N GLU A 114 -9.62 4.32 -14.83
CA GLU A 114 -9.71 5.72 -15.29
C GLU A 114 -10.45 6.63 -14.30
N GLU A 115 -11.31 6.06 -13.48
CA GLU A 115 -12.24 6.80 -12.63
C GLU A 115 -11.93 6.65 -11.14
N GLN A 116 -11.45 5.46 -10.74
CA GLN A 116 -11.20 5.15 -9.34
C GLN A 116 -9.73 5.41 -8.97
N PRO A 117 -9.48 6.06 -7.82
CA PRO A 117 -8.12 6.29 -7.35
C PRO A 117 -7.49 4.98 -6.83
N THR A 118 -6.16 4.96 -6.77
CA THR A 118 -5.40 3.89 -6.11
C THR A 118 -5.83 3.73 -4.65
N GLY A 119 -6.01 2.49 -4.22
CA GLY A 119 -6.36 2.16 -2.85
C GLY A 119 -5.34 2.69 -1.84
N ARG A 120 -5.81 3.21 -0.71
CA ARG A 120 -4.98 3.81 0.34
C ARG A 120 -5.35 3.30 1.70
N CYS A 121 -4.35 3.22 2.59
CA CYS A 121 -4.54 2.95 4.00
C CYS A 121 -3.89 4.07 4.82
N GLY A 122 -4.64 4.72 5.70
CA GLY A 122 -4.10 5.69 6.67
C GLY A 122 -3.66 4.93 7.91
N VAL A 123 -2.39 5.05 8.27
CA VAL A 123 -1.82 4.40 9.46
C VAL A 123 -1.38 5.46 10.44
N VAL A 124 -2.07 5.55 11.58
CA VAL A 124 -1.74 6.48 12.66
C VAL A 124 -0.94 5.72 13.73
N ILE A 125 0.33 6.06 13.86
CA ILE A 125 1.21 5.44 14.84
C ILE A 125 1.15 6.27 16.12
N THR A 126 0.67 5.68 17.22
CA THR A 126 0.61 6.29 18.55
C THR A 126 1.56 5.57 19.50
N GLY A 127 2.66 6.22 19.89
CA GLY A 127 3.69 5.56 20.69
C GLY A 127 4.31 4.39 19.93
N HIS A 128 4.06 3.15 20.40
CA HIS A 128 4.54 1.91 19.76
C HIS A 128 3.42 1.14 19.04
N ASN A 129 2.21 1.69 18.97
CA ASN A 129 1.02 1.03 18.40
C ASN A 129 0.64 1.64 17.04
N ARG A 130 0.05 0.78 16.21
CA ARG A 130 -0.52 1.17 14.90
C ARG A 130 -2.02 1.20 14.97
#